data_7c38e7fc001d6619ffda7c9bfcaa7a27
#
_entry.id   7c38e7fc001d6619ffda7c9bfcaa7a27
#
_cell.length_a   1.000
_cell.length_b   1.000
_cell.length_c   1.000
_cell.angle_alpha   90.00
_cell.angle_beta   90.00
_cell.angle_gamma   90.00
#
_symmetry.space_group_name_H-M   'P 1'
#
loop_
_entity.id
_entity.type
_entity.pdbx_description
1 polymer ?
#
loop_
_entity_poly.entity_id
_entity_poly.type
_entity_poly.pdbx_seq_one_letter_code
_entity_poly.pdbx_strand_id
1 'polypeptide(L)'
;MEDKIRSIGINQKGYGNIPKMVMLDQELDIKAKAVYAYSCSFTGDGDSCFLSRSKRCGDLKISKDSLSKYIKQLADNGYLIIEQVKENGRFSHNVYTLWQRKM
;
A
#
# COMPACT_ATOMS: atom_id res chain seq x y z
N MET A 1 -17.63 -21.71 16.23
CA MET A 1 -16.47 -21.49 17.14
C MET A 1 -15.51 -20.53 16.50
N GLU A 2 -15.05 -19.56 17.25
CA GLU A 2 -14.07 -18.59 16.75
C GLU A 2 -12.65 -19.05 17.08
N ASP A 3 -11.77 -18.92 16.10
CA ASP A 3 -10.36 -19.22 16.30
C ASP A 3 -9.64 -18.03 16.92
N LYS A 4 -8.65 -18.33 17.75
CA LYS A 4 -7.82 -17.30 18.37
C LYS A 4 -6.58 -17.07 17.52
N ILE A 5 -6.27 -15.80 17.24
CA ILE A 5 -5.11 -15.42 16.45
C ILE A 5 -4.11 -14.69 17.35
N ARG A 6 -2.85 -15.11 17.29
CA ARG A 6 -1.76 -14.48 18.02
C ARG A 6 -0.66 -14.04 17.07
N SER A 7 0.03 -12.96 17.46
CA SER A 7 1.20 -12.47 16.76
C SER A 7 2.38 -12.41 17.72
N ILE A 8 3.40 -13.22 17.48
CA ILE A 8 4.56 -13.34 18.38
C ILE A 8 5.84 -13.24 17.55
N GLY A 9 6.69 -12.27 17.90
CA GLY A 9 8.08 -12.21 17.43
C GLY A 9 8.34 -11.81 16.00
N ILE A 10 7.33 -11.77 15.13
CA ILE A 10 7.53 -11.49 13.70
C ILE A 10 7.73 -10.02 13.37
N ASN A 11 7.58 -9.14 14.36
CA ASN A 11 7.72 -7.71 14.15
C ASN A 11 9.17 -7.24 14.11
N GLN A 12 10.15 -8.13 14.29
CA GLN A 12 11.57 -7.78 14.33
C GLN A 12 12.07 -7.15 13.04
N LYS A 13 11.46 -7.47 11.90
CA LYS A 13 11.83 -6.93 10.59
C LYS A 13 11.05 -5.67 10.23
N GLY A 14 10.28 -5.17 11.16
CA GLY A 14 9.45 -4.00 10.95
C GLY A 14 7.99 -4.38 10.71
N TYR A 15 7.12 -3.41 10.89
CA TYR A 15 5.69 -3.58 10.68
C TYR A 15 5.04 -2.23 10.45
N GLY A 16 3.80 -2.25 10.01
CA GLY A 16 2.98 -1.05 9.88
C GLY A 16 1.55 -1.34 10.29
N ASN A 17 0.77 -0.28 10.48
CA ASN A 17 -0.64 -0.39 10.84
C ASN A 17 -1.50 -0.35 9.58
N ILE A 18 -2.49 -1.23 9.52
CA ILE A 18 -3.44 -1.28 8.42
C ILE A 18 -4.81 -0.89 8.98
N PRO A 19 -5.45 0.17 8.45
CA PRO A 19 -6.79 0.54 8.90
C PRO A 19 -7.79 -0.58 8.62
N LYS A 20 -8.60 -0.90 9.61
CA LYS A 20 -9.67 -1.88 9.44
C LYS A 20 -10.61 -1.49 8.29
N MET A 21 -10.86 -0.19 8.14
CA MET A 21 -11.69 0.35 7.08
C MET A 21 -11.29 -0.15 5.69
N VAL A 22 -9.98 -0.21 5.41
CA VAL A 22 -9.45 -0.70 4.13
C VAL A 22 -9.80 -2.18 3.97
N MET A 23 -9.55 -2.97 5.01
CA MET A 23 -9.75 -4.41 4.95
C MET A 23 -11.22 -4.81 4.81
N LEU A 24 -12.13 -3.95 5.29
CA LEU A 24 -13.58 -4.22 5.23
C LEU A 24 -14.28 -3.60 4.02
N ASP A 25 -13.55 -2.81 3.21
CA ASP A 25 -14.15 -2.10 2.09
C ASP A 25 -14.50 -3.08 0.97
N GLN A 26 -15.80 -3.18 0.66
CA GLN A 26 -16.31 -4.09 -0.36
C GLN A 26 -15.99 -3.64 -1.79
N GLU A 27 -15.59 -2.38 -1.96
CA GLU A 27 -15.22 -1.84 -3.28
C GLU A 27 -13.79 -2.18 -3.67
N LEU A 28 -13.00 -2.76 -2.76
CA LEU A 28 -11.62 -3.11 -3.02
C LEU A 28 -11.45 -4.61 -3.23
N ASP A 29 -10.73 -4.98 -4.30
CA ASP A 29 -10.31 -6.36 -4.50
C ASP A 29 -9.29 -6.75 -3.43
N ILE A 30 -9.20 -8.06 -3.15
CA ILE A 30 -8.23 -8.56 -2.18
C ILE A 30 -6.79 -8.17 -2.56
N LYS A 31 -6.47 -8.12 -3.86
CA LYS A 31 -5.14 -7.73 -4.31
C LYS A 31 -4.86 -6.25 -4.07
N ALA A 32 -5.88 -5.39 -4.18
CA ALA A 32 -5.74 -3.99 -3.83
C ALA A 32 -5.47 -3.83 -2.33
N LYS A 33 -6.18 -4.58 -1.50
CA LYS A 33 -5.95 -4.60 -0.06
C LYS A 33 -4.53 -5.06 0.26
N ALA A 34 -4.03 -6.07 -0.47
CA ALA A 34 -2.66 -6.56 -0.30
C ALA A 34 -1.63 -5.49 -0.67
N VAL A 35 -1.84 -4.75 -1.75
CA VAL A 35 -0.95 -3.66 -2.15
C VAL A 35 -0.91 -2.58 -1.07
N TYR A 36 -2.08 -2.22 -0.53
CA TYR A 36 -2.15 -1.25 0.55
C TYR A 36 -1.42 -1.74 1.80
N ALA A 37 -1.68 -2.99 2.20
CA ALA A 37 -1.06 -3.59 3.38
C ALA A 37 0.46 -3.67 3.23
N TYR A 38 0.93 -4.07 2.05
CA TYR A 38 2.36 -4.10 1.74
C TYR A 38 2.99 -2.72 1.94
N SER A 39 2.36 -1.68 1.39
CA SER A 39 2.84 -0.31 1.53
C SER A 39 2.89 0.13 3.00
N CYS A 40 1.85 -0.20 3.78
CA CYS A 40 1.82 0.12 5.20
C CYS A 40 2.98 -0.51 5.96
N SER A 41 3.38 -1.72 5.59
CA SER A 41 4.45 -2.42 6.29
C SER A 41 5.81 -1.72 6.14
N PHE A 42 5.97 -0.84 5.15
CA PHE A 42 7.20 -0.09 4.92
C PHE A 42 7.15 1.35 5.42
N THR A 43 5.98 1.86 5.76
CA THR A 43 5.86 3.23 6.27
C THR A 43 5.96 3.30 7.79
N GLY A 44 5.73 2.20 8.49
CA GLY A 44 5.70 2.20 9.95
C GLY A 44 4.64 3.17 10.47
N ASP A 45 5.06 4.18 11.22
CA ASP A 45 4.16 5.22 11.74
C ASP A 45 3.93 6.34 10.74
N GLY A 46 4.64 6.35 9.62
CA GLY A 46 4.50 7.38 8.60
C GLY A 46 3.34 7.12 7.66
N ASP A 47 3.12 8.09 6.75
CA ASP A 47 2.04 8.03 5.78
C ASP A 47 2.53 8.04 4.33
N SER A 48 3.84 7.90 4.11
CA SER A 48 4.42 7.89 2.77
C SER A 48 5.55 6.88 2.67
N CYS A 49 5.81 6.41 1.46
CA CYS A 49 6.89 5.45 1.21
C CYS A 49 7.47 5.64 -0.18
N PHE A 50 8.74 5.22 -0.33
CA PHE A 50 9.45 5.19 -1.60
C PHE A 50 9.84 3.74 -1.89
N LEU A 51 9.17 3.13 -2.86
CA LEU A 51 9.46 1.76 -3.27
C LEU A 51 9.44 1.68 -4.78
N SER A 52 10.42 1.00 -5.36
CA SER A 52 10.45 0.82 -6.81
C SER A 52 9.29 -0.10 -7.23
N ARG A 53 8.84 0.09 -8.46
CA ARG A 53 7.82 -0.77 -9.04
C ARG A 53 8.30 -2.22 -9.11
N SER A 54 9.56 -2.42 -9.47
CA SER A 54 10.14 -3.77 -9.57
C SER A 54 10.16 -4.47 -8.22
N LYS A 55 10.51 -3.76 -7.14
CA LYS A 55 10.52 -4.35 -5.79
C LYS A 55 9.11 -4.76 -5.38
N ARG A 56 8.12 -3.88 -5.60
CA ARG A 56 6.73 -4.19 -5.24
C ARG A 56 6.20 -5.39 -6.00
N CYS A 57 6.46 -5.44 -7.30
CA CYS A 57 6.03 -6.57 -8.12
C CYS A 57 6.71 -7.87 -7.68
N GLY A 58 8.01 -7.82 -7.37
CA GLY A 58 8.74 -8.99 -6.92
C GLY A 58 8.25 -9.52 -5.59
N ASP A 59 8.10 -8.63 -4.60
CA ASP A 59 7.66 -9.04 -3.26
C ASP A 59 6.23 -9.57 -3.27
N LEU A 60 5.33 -8.95 -4.04
CA LEU A 60 3.92 -9.35 -4.11
C LEU A 60 3.66 -10.43 -5.15
N LYS A 61 4.63 -10.73 -6.01
CA LYS A 61 4.51 -11.71 -7.10
C LYS A 61 3.34 -11.39 -8.02
N ILE A 62 3.27 -10.13 -8.46
CA ILE A 62 2.27 -9.67 -9.43
C ILE A 62 2.96 -8.95 -10.58
N SER A 63 2.28 -8.87 -11.71
CA SER A 63 2.79 -8.15 -12.89
C SER A 63 2.72 -6.64 -12.67
N LYS A 64 3.47 -5.89 -13.48
CA LYS A 64 3.42 -4.43 -13.45
C LYS A 64 2.03 -3.91 -13.79
N ASP A 65 1.34 -4.56 -14.73
CA ASP A 65 -0.02 -4.17 -15.11
C ASP A 65 -1.00 -4.39 -13.96
N SER A 66 -0.88 -5.51 -13.25
CA SER A 66 -1.71 -5.77 -12.07
C SER A 66 -1.44 -4.76 -10.97
N LEU A 67 -0.17 -4.45 -10.71
CA LEU A 67 0.18 -3.46 -9.71
C LEU A 67 -0.45 -2.10 -10.04
N SER A 68 -0.34 -1.65 -11.29
CA SER A 68 -0.92 -0.38 -11.73
C SER A 68 -2.43 -0.37 -11.58
N LYS A 69 -3.09 -1.48 -11.91
CA LYS A 69 -4.55 -1.63 -11.77
C LYS A 69 -4.99 -1.44 -10.32
N TYR A 70 -4.31 -2.08 -9.38
CA TYR A 70 -4.73 -2.03 -7.98
C TYR A 70 -4.32 -0.73 -7.30
N ILE A 71 -3.22 -0.12 -7.71
CA ILE A 71 -2.86 1.22 -7.27
C ILE A 71 -3.95 2.21 -7.70
N LYS A 72 -4.42 2.10 -8.96
CA LYS A 72 -5.50 2.95 -9.45
C LYS A 72 -6.78 2.72 -8.66
N GLN A 73 -7.12 1.48 -8.36
CA GLN A 73 -8.31 1.16 -7.56
C GLN A 73 -8.23 1.82 -6.17
N LEU A 74 -7.08 1.76 -5.53
CA LEU A 74 -6.88 2.40 -4.23
C LEU A 74 -7.01 3.92 -4.34
N ALA A 75 -6.43 4.51 -5.38
CA ALA A 75 -6.49 5.95 -5.60
C ALA A 75 -7.93 6.41 -5.88
N ASP A 76 -8.66 5.67 -6.72
CA ASP A 76 -10.04 5.98 -7.07
C ASP A 76 -10.97 5.90 -5.86
N ASN A 77 -10.63 5.08 -4.88
CA ASN A 77 -11.40 4.93 -3.65
C ASN A 77 -10.91 5.81 -2.50
N GLY A 78 -9.95 6.68 -2.77
CA GLY A 78 -9.51 7.69 -1.80
C GLY A 78 -8.50 7.23 -0.77
N TYR A 79 -7.88 6.06 -0.95
CA TYR A 79 -6.92 5.54 0.01
C TYR A 79 -5.47 5.87 -0.33
N LEU A 80 -5.23 6.41 -1.51
CA LEU A 80 -3.89 6.65 -1.99
C LEU A 80 -3.85 7.95 -2.79
N ILE A 81 -2.86 8.78 -2.52
CA ILE A 81 -2.58 9.98 -3.29
C ILE A 81 -1.25 9.77 -4.00
N ILE A 82 -1.21 9.99 -5.31
CA ILE A 82 -0.01 9.83 -6.12
C ILE A 82 0.42 11.21 -6.58
N GLU A 83 1.66 11.58 -6.26
CA GLU A 83 2.24 12.85 -6.68
C GLU A 83 3.49 12.59 -7.50
N GLN A 84 3.64 13.31 -8.61
CA GLN A 84 4.85 13.25 -9.40
C GLN A 84 5.81 14.32 -8.92
N VAL A 85 7.03 13.89 -8.58
CA VAL A 85 8.11 14.81 -8.23
C VAL A 85 8.96 15.02 -9.48
N LYS A 86 9.19 16.28 -9.82
CA LYS A 86 10.01 16.68 -10.97
C LYS A 86 11.26 17.40 -10.48
N GLU A 87 12.40 17.07 -11.08
CA GLU A 87 13.65 17.77 -10.84
C GLU A 87 14.15 18.35 -12.17
N ASN A 88 14.46 19.63 -12.17
CA ASN A 88 14.90 20.34 -13.38
C ASN A 88 13.93 20.19 -14.57
N GLY A 89 12.63 20.18 -14.27
CA GLY A 89 11.58 20.02 -15.29
C GLY A 89 11.38 18.61 -15.80
N ARG A 90 12.10 17.63 -15.26
CA ARG A 90 12.01 16.23 -15.68
C ARG A 90 11.40 15.39 -14.57
N PHE A 91 10.64 14.37 -14.98
CA PHE A 91 10.10 13.40 -14.04
C PHE A 91 11.25 12.70 -13.29
N SER A 92 11.18 12.70 -11.96
CA SER A 92 12.14 12.03 -11.12
C SER A 92 11.54 10.73 -10.54
N HIS A 93 10.45 10.87 -9.79
CA HIS A 93 9.79 9.72 -9.17
C HIS A 93 8.38 10.09 -8.74
N ASN A 94 7.60 9.07 -8.38
CA ASN A 94 6.29 9.25 -7.76
C ASN A 94 6.40 9.14 -6.24
N VAL A 95 5.64 9.96 -5.55
CA VAL A 95 5.44 9.83 -4.10
C VAL A 95 4.03 9.29 -3.90
N TYR A 96 3.93 8.18 -3.18
CA TYR A 96 2.65 7.54 -2.86
C TYR A 96 2.34 7.81 -1.40
N THR A 97 1.28 8.58 -1.15
CA THR A 97 0.84 8.88 0.21
C THR A 97 -0.35 8.00 0.53
N LEU A 98 -0.21 7.18 1.58
CA LEU A 98 -1.29 6.33 2.04
C LEU A 98 -2.26 7.17 2.85
N TRP A 99 -3.50 7.25 2.39
CA TRP A 99 -4.53 7.99 3.08
C TRP A 99 -5.23 7.05 4.03
N GLN A 100 -5.03 7.24 5.32
CA GLN A 100 -5.53 6.33 6.35
C GLN A 100 -6.91 6.73 6.88
N ARG A 101 -7.52 7.71 6.24
CA ARG A 101 -8.91 8.11 6.52
C ARG A 101 -9.62 8.29 5.19
N LYS A 102 -10.74 7.57 5.05
CA LYS A 102 -11.60 7.78 3.91
C LYS A 102 -12.51 8.97 4.24
N MET A 103 -12.48 9.96 3.37
CA MET A 103 -13.30 11.15 3.50
C MET A 103 -14.74 10.85 3.08
#